data_21725e2d9b7597d6421766362bb4a9c1
#
_entry.id   21725e2d9b7597d6421766362bb4a9c1
#
_cell.length_a   1.000
_cell.length_b   1.000
_cell.length_c   1.000
_cell.angle_alpha   90.00
_cell.angle_beta   90.00
_cell.angle_gamma   90.00
#
_symmetry.space_group_name_H-M   'P 1'
#
loop_
_entity.id
_entity.type
_entity.pdbx_description
1 polymer ?
#
loop_
_entity_poly.entity_id
_entity_poly.type
_entity_poly.pdbx_seq_one_letter_code
_entity_poly.pdbx_strand_id
1 'polypeptide(L)'
;MTTRHPHRKGKVIFVGEDRELWFELHREISPAESPWELVFTHTAAQALVTMAKSTFDAVVADSELPDMDGLRFLNEVMKRQPETLRFIRAPIAANRLAMRFVGTPHQHLLKPGNAQTVFAALSRAIKFQAWLPSGAVQILLSGLHKLPSAPKLYFQVVADLQSPEASVESVGALIAQDMAMTAKLLQLANSALFGLQRQVSHPAEAVLYLGMETTKSVLLLAHSFSYFDRIRVEDFSIDALWNHSLQTGKFAQQIASDAGAGTEIASQSFTAGMLHDIGKLALAANLPEKFGQAVSLARAKKAQLSETETEVIGASHGELGACLLATWGLPAPVVEAVALHHYPVQLLSRSFCPLTAVHVANGLNHETEPADGDRAGSTVDWRYVSQMNLSGRLDEWRALCLEPARRAAA
;
A
#
# COMPACT_ATOMS: atom_id res chain seq x y z
N MET A 1 6.05 0.16 -26.70
CA MET A 1 4.79 -0.62 -26.67
C MET A 1 5.15 -2.08 -26.93
N THR A 2 5.43 -2.85 -25.90
CA THR A 2 5.59 -4.31 -25.96
C THR A 2 4.27 -4.92 -25.50
N THR A 3 3.44 -5.27 -26.46
CA THR A 3 2.19 -6.02 -26.27
C THR A 3 2.53 -7.38 -25.66
N ARG A 4 2.31 -7.55 -24.34
CA ARG A 4 2.31 -8.88 -23.73
C ARG A 4 1.11 -9.67 -24.30
N HIS A 5 1.41 -10.80 -24.95
CA HIS A 5 0.39 -11.71 -25.50
C HIS A 5 -0.55 -12.21 -24.41
N PRO A 6 -1.88 -12.20 -24.62
CA PRO A 6 -2.91 -12.55 -23.62
C PRO A 6 -2.98 -14.04 -23.24
N HIS A 7 -2.08 -14.93 -23.70
CA HIS A 7 -2.16 -16.38 -23.48
C HIS A 7 -0.87 -17.05 -22.98
N ARG A 8 0.14 -16.27 -22.51
CA ARG A 8 1.33 -16.89 -21.93
C ARG A 8 1.07 -17.19 -20.46
N LYS A 9 1.17 -18.48 -20.05
CA LYS A 9 1.25 -18.85 -18.63
C LYS A 9 2.42 -18.13 -17.99
N GLY A 10 2.17 -17.45 -16.84
CA GLY A 10 3.25 -16.85 -16.07
C GLY A 10 4.21 -17.92 -15.54
N LYS A 11 5.50 -17.57 -15.34
CA LYS A 11 6.51 -18.48 -14.81
C LYS A 11 6.92 -18.08 -13.41
N VAL A 12 6.84 -18.99 -12.45
CA VAL A 12 7.24 -18.77 -11.06
C VAL A 12 8.30 -19.78 -10.66
N ILE A 13 9.44 -19.32 -10.14
CA ILE A 13 10.49 -20.19 -9.62
C ILE A 13 10.52 -20.15 -8.08
N PHE A 14 10.51 -21.32 -7.47
CA PHE A 14 10.67 -21.53 -6.04
C PHE A 14 12.08 -22.04 -5.74
N VAL A 15 12.71 -21.46 -4.71
CA VAL A 15 14.09 -21.78 -4.34
C VAL A 15 14.14 -22.10 -2.84
N GLY A 16 14.51 -23.34 -2.49
CA GLY A 16 14.57 -23.80 -1.11
C GLY A 16 14.39 -25.30 -0.97
N GLU A 17 14.11 -25.77 0.23
CA GLU A 17 14.02 -27.21 0.55
C GLU A 17 12.62 -27.64 1.04
N ASP A 18 11.62 -26.77 1.03
CA ASP A 18 10.28 -27.04 1.54
C ASP A 18 9.46 -27.90 0.56
N ARG A 19 9.72 -29.22 0.63
CA ARG A 19 9.06 -30.21 -0.24
C ARG A 19 7.56 -30.35 0.05
N GLU A 20 7.15 -30.08 1.29
CA GLU A 20 5.74 -30.18 1.67
C GLU A 20 4.93 -29.08 0.99
N LEU A 21 5.39 -27.82 1.04
CA LEU A 21 4.80 -26.73 0.30
C LEU A 21 4.80 -26.98 -1.22
N TRP A 22 5.88 -27.54 -1.76
CA TRP A 22 5.95 -27.84 -3.19
C TRP A 22 4.92 -28.88 -3.61
N PHE A 23 4.72 -29.90 -2.78
CA PHE A 23 3.70 -30.92 -3.00
C PHE A 23 2.29 -30.33 -2.90
N GLU A 24 2.03 -29.50 -1.89
CA GLU A 24 0.75 -28.79 -1.76
C GLU A 24 0.48 -27.88 -2.95
N LEU A 25 1.45 -27.07 -3.38
CA LEU A 25 1.32 -26.21 -4.55
C LEU A 25 1.00 -27.00 -5.83
N HIS A 26 1.63 -28.16 -6.02
CA HIS A 26 1.33 -29.04 -7.15
C HIS A 26 -0.05 -29.68 -7.06
N ARG A 27 -0.52 -30.01 -5.87
CA ARG A 27 -1.82 -30.63 -5.65
C ARG A 27 -2.97 -29.65 -5.79
N GLU A 28 -2.82 -28.45 -5.22
CA GLU A 28 -3.89 -27.44 -5.21
C GLU A 28 -3.99 -26.67 -6.55
N ILE A 29 -2.86 -26.59 -7.26
CA ILE A 29 -2.79 -25.93 -8.55
C ILE A 29 -2.75 -26.99 -9.65
N SER A 30 -3.94 -27.44 -10.10
CA SER A 30 -4.01 -28.34 -11.26
C SER A 30 -3.20 -27.76 -12.42
N PRO A 31 -2.24 -28.50 -13.01
CA PRO A 31 -1.42 -28.00 -14.13
C PRO A 31 -2.25 -27.53 -15.34
N ALA A 32 -3.48 -28.02 -15.49
CA ALA A 32 -4.38 -27.65 -16.57
C ALA A 32 -5.07 -26.29 -16.32
N GLU A 33 -5.35 -25.96 -15.05
CA GLU A 33 -6.09 -24.76 -14.66
C GLU A 33 -5.18 -23.66 -14.08
N SER A 34 -3.91 -23.99 -13.78
CA SER A 34 -2.96 -23.02 -13.30
C SER A 34 -2.66 -21.94 -14.33
N PRO A 35 -2.77 -20.66 -13.97
CA PRO A 35 -2.29 -19.56 -14.80
C PRO A 35 -0.77 -19.53 -14.89
N TRP A 36 -0.05 -20.39 -14.13
CA TRP A 36 1.41 -20.37 -13.99
C TRP A 36 2.06 -21.72 -14.25
N GLU A 37 3.28 -21.65 -14.77
CA GLU A 37 4.27 -22.73 -14.80
C GLU A 37 5.15 -22.60 -13.56
N LEU A 38 5.14 -23.61 -12.67
CA LEU A 38 5.92 -23.64 -11.45
C LEU A 38 7.23 -24.40 -11.67
N VAL A 39 8.34 -23.77 -11.31
CA VAL A 39 9.68 -24.37 -11.37
C VAL A 39 10.24 -24.41 -9.96
N PHE A 40 10.82 -25.53 -9.55
CA PHE A 40 11.39 -25.72 -8.21
C PHE A 40 12.87 -26.03 -8.29
N THR A 41 13.66 -25.34 -7.45
CA THR A 41 15.11 -25.55 -7.34
C THR A 41 15.54 -25.56 -5.88
N HIS A 42 16.53 -26.37 -5.54
CA HIS A 42 16.98 -26.50 -4.14
C HIS A 42 18.00 -25.43 -3.75
N THR A 43 18.76 -24.91 -4.71
CA THR A 43 19.87 -23.99 -4.45
C THR A 43 19.77 -22.73 -5.29
N ALA A 44 20.35 -21.64 -4.79
CA ALA A 44 20.45 -20.38 -5.53
C ALA A 44 21.21 -20.54 -6.85
N ALA A 45 22.30 -21.34 -6.87
CA ALA A 45 23.06 -21.60 -8.06
C ALA A 45 22.22 -22.26 -9.16
N GLN A 46 21.42 -23.28 -8.82
CA GLN A 46 20.49 -23.93 -9.76
C GLN A 46 19.46 -22.94 -10.29
N ALA A 47 18.89 -22.11 -9.40
CA ALA A 47 17.92 -21.08 -9.78
C ALA A 47 18.53 -20.09 -10.77
N LEU A 48 19.73 -19.56 -10.50
CA LEU A 48 20.40 -18.61 -11.39
C LEU A 48 20.72 -19.19 -12.76
N VAL A 49 21.12 -20.46 -12.83
CA VAL A 49 21.34 -21.18 -14.11
C VAL A 49 20.02 -21.33 -14.88
N THR A 50 18.92 -21.65 -14.18
CA THR A 50 17.60 -21.79 -14.79
C THR A 50 17.09 -20.44 -15.28
N MET A 51 17.24 -19.40 -14.49
CA MET A 51 16.85 -18.03 -14.84
C MET A 51 17.69 -17.44 -15.99
N ALA A 52 18.93 -17.88 -16.16
CA ALA A 52 19.74 -17.47 -17.33
C ALA A 52 19.18 -17.96 -18.68
N LYS A 53 18.35 -19.04 -18.66
CA LYS A 53 17.77 -19.64 -19.87
C LYS A 53 16.37 -19.12 -20.19
N SER A 54 15.68 -18.53 -19.23
CA SER A 54 14.31 -18.00 -19.39
C SER A 54 14.01 -16.91 -18.38
N THR A 55 13.08 -16.03 -18.74
CA THR A 55 12.54 -15.00 -17.84
C THR A 55 11.46 -15.56 -16.95
N PHE A 56 11.40 -15.11 -15.69
CA PHE A 56 10.39 -15.47 -14.72
C PHE A 56 9.59 -14.24 -14.29
N ASP A 57 8.29 -14.41 -14.10
CA ASP A 57 7.41 -13.35 -13.60
C ASP A 57 7.60 -13.17 -12.07
N ALA A 58 7.89 -14.26 -11.37
CA ALA A 58 8.18 -14.20 -9.93
C ALA A 58 9.23 -15.23 -9.49
N VAL A 59 9.96 -14.90 -8.43
CA VAL A 59 10.84 -15.78 -7.67
C VAL A 59 10.43 -15.78 -6.21
N VAL A 60 10.32 -16.96 -5.61
CA VAL A 60 10.04 -17.17 -4.19
C VAL A 60 11.23 -17.90 -3.59
N ALA A 61 12.00 -17.24 -2.76
CA ALA A 61 13.19 -17.81 -2.15
C ALA A 61 13.03 -17.96 -0.63
N ASP A 62 13.54 -19.04 -0.07
CA ASP A 62 13.73 -19.16 1.36
C ASP A 62 14.83 -18.22 1.85
N SER A 63 14.68 -17.68 3.08
CA SER A 63 15.68 -16.78 3.66
C SER A 63 17.06 -17.45 3.84
N GLU A 64 17.04 -18.77 4.07
CA GLU A 64 18.23 -19.59 4.19
C GLU A 64 18.20 -20.61 3.06
N LEU A 65 19.18 -20.57 2.18
CA LEU A 65 19.40 -21.53 1.10
C LEU A 65 20.67 -22.31 1.39
N PRO A 66 20.80 -23.54 0.87
CA PRO A 66 21.96 -24.39 1.18
C PRO A 66 23.32 -23.80 0.74
N ASP A 67 23.33 -22.96 -0.28
CA ASP A 67 24.54 -22.43 -0.93
C ASP A 67 24.72 -20.91 -0.77
N MET A 68 23.68 -20.17 -0.36
CA MET A 68 23.81 -18.73 -0.07
C MET A 68 22.61 -18.20 0.74
N ASP A 69 22.77 -17.02 1.31
CA ASP A 69 21.68 -16.27 1.93
C ASP A 69 20.63 -15.85 0.88
N GLY A 70 19.33 -16.02 1.22
CA GLY A 70 18.23 -15.78 0.30
C GLY A 70 18.12 -14.32 -0.15
N LEU A 71 18.47 -13.35 0.71
CA LEU A 71 18.49 -11.94 0.31
C LEU A 71 19.62 -11.65 -0.68
N ARG A 72 20.79 -12.26 -0.46
CA ARG A 72 21.90 -12.16 -1.41
C ARG A 72 21.53 -12.75 -2.77
N PHE A 73 20.84 -13.88 -2.78
CA PHE A 73 20.29 -14.47 -4.00
C PHE A 73 19.31 -13.53 -4.70
N LEU A 74 18.33 -12.95 -3.97
CA LEU A 74 17.37 -12.02 -4.56
C LEU A 74 18.02 -10.74 -5.09
N ASN A 75 19.13 -10.27 -4.50
CA ASN A 75 19.94 -9.18 -5.04
C ASN A 75 20.55 -9.54 -6.41
N GLU A 76 21.05 -10.76 -6.56
CA GLU A 76 21.57 -11.23 -7.86
C GLU A 76 20.45 -11.35 -8.90
N VAL A 77 19.25 -11.80 -8.50
CA VAL A 77 18.06 -11.79 -9.36
C VAL A 77 17.70 -10.37 -9.80
N MET A 78 17.69 -9.41 -8.87
CA MET A 78 17.40 -8.01 -9.18
C MET A 78 18.34 -7.43 -10.24
N LYS A 79 19.64 -7.75 -10.17
CA LYS A 79 20.64 -7.28 -11.15
C LYS A 79 20.44 -7.89 -12.54
N ARG A 80 19.99 -9.15 -12.61
CA ARG A 80 19.89 -9.91 -13.86
C ARG A 80 18.53 -9.82 -14.51
N GLN A 81 17.47 -9.81 -13.71
CA GLN A 81 16.07 -9.75 -14.12
C GLN A 81 15.30 -8.77 -13.21
N PRO A 82 15.46 -7.45 -13.37
CA PRO A 82 14.89 -6.45 -12.47
C PRO A 82 13.36 -6.47 -12.46
N GLU A 83 12.73 -6.90 -13.54
CA GLU A 83 11.27 -7.00 -13.66
C GLU A 83 10.65 -8.20 -12.92
N THR A 84 11.47 -9.18 -12.51
CA THR A 84 10.98 -10.35 -11.78
C THR A 84 10.55 -9.95 -10.38
N LEU A 85 9.31 -10.30 -10.00
CA LEU A 85 8.81 -10.13 -8.63
C LEU A 85 9.61 -11.02 -7.67
N ARG A 86 10.07 -10.46 -6.57
CA ARG A 86 10.95 -11.12 -5.61
C ARG A 86 10.24 -11.29 -4.27
N PHE A 87 10.07 -12.54 -3.86
CA PHE A 87 9.48 -12.91 -2.59
C PHE A 87 10.51 -13.63 -1.73
N ILE A 88 10.57 -13.29 -0.46
CA ILE A 88 11.37 -14.01 0.52
C ILE A 88 10.46 -14.70 1.53
N ARG A 89 10.73 -15.97 1.81
CA ARG A 89 10.05 -16.75 2.85
C ARG A 89 10.97 -16.88 4.05
N ALA A 90 10.51 -16.42 5.22
CA ALA A 90 11.30 -16.43 6.44
C ALA A 90 10.45 -16.80 7.67
N PRO A 91 11.02 -17.47 8.69
CA PRO A 91 10.39 -17.61 9.99
C PRO A 91 10.13 -16.23 10.62
N ILE A 92 9.09 -16.10 11.45
CA ILE A 92 8.74 -14.83 12.14
C ILE A 92 9.96 -14.23 12.87
N ALA A 93 10.78 -15.07 13.49
CA ALA A 93 12.00 -14.66 14.21
C ALA A 93 13.09 -14.08 13.27
N ALA A 94 13.25 -14.65 12.07
CA ALA A 94 14.23 -14.24 11.07
C ALA A 94 13.77 -12.99 10.28
N ASN A 95 12.48 -12.71 10.26
CA ASN A 95 11.91 -11.50 9.62
C ASN A 95 12.46 -10.19 10.23
N ARG A 96 13.01 -10.24 11.45
CA ARG A 96 13.72 -9.12 12.09
C ARG A 96 15.00 -8.69 11.34
N LEU A 97 15.66 -9.63 10.66
CA LEU A 97 16.88 -9.36 9.88
C LEU A 97 16.54 -8.94 8.44
N ALA A 98 15.50 -9.53 7.85
CA ALA A 98 15.05 -9.20 6.51
C ALA A 98 14.55 -7.75 6.36
N MET A 99 14.01 -7.15 7.42
CA MET A 99 13.60 -5.73 7.46
C MET A 99 14.76 -4.71 7.34
N ARG A 100 16.02 -5.14 7.48
CA ARG A 100 17.19 -4.26 7.32
C ARG A 100 17.58 -4.00 5.86
N PHE A 101 17.01 -4.77 4.93
CA PHE A 101 17.36 -4.70 3.51
C PHE A 101 16.16 -4.20 2.70
N VAL A 102 15.95 -2.88 2.74
CA VAL A 102 14.98 -2.18 1.90
C VAL A 102 15.40 -2.29 0.44
N GLY A 103 14.51 -2.81 -0.39
CA GLY A 103 14.66 -2.77 -1.85
C GLY A 103 14.87 -4.11 -2.57
N THR A 104 15.26 -5.19 -1.89
CA THR A 104 15.53 -6.47 -2.58
C THR A 104 14.31 -7.37 -2.72
N PRO A 105 13.57 -7.78 -1.66
CA PRO A 105 12.32 -8.49 -1.82
C PRO A 105 11.17 -7.51 -2.01
N HIS A 106 10.27 -7.81 -2.95
CA HIS A 106 9.02 -7.08 -3.11
C HIS A 106 8.00 -7.46 -2.03
N GLN A 107 8.06 -8.69 -1.51
CA GLN A 107 7.15 -9.17 -0.46
C GLN A 107 7.79 -10.23 0.43
N HIS A 108 7.43 -10.18 1.71
CA HIS A 108 7.80 -11.17 2.71
C HIS A 108 6.65 -12.16 2.92
N LEU A 109 6.97 -13.45 2.90
CA LEU A 109 6.05 -14.54 3.21
C LEU A 109 6.51 -15.22 4.50
N LEU A 110 5.57 -15.53 5.38
CA LEU A 110 5.89 -16.17 6.64
C LEU A 110 6.10 -17.68 6.47
N LYS A 111 7.02 -18.23 7.25
CA LYS A 111 7.17 -19.67 7.48
C LYS A 111 6.73 -20.03 8.90
N PRO A 112 5.97 -21.12 9.09
CA PRO A 112 5.33 -21.93 8.08
C PRO A 112 4.18 -21.19 7.40
N GLY A 113 4.01 -21.37 6.08
CA GLY A 113 2.92 -20.81 5.29
C GLY A 113 2.38 -21.90 4.36
N ASN A 114 1.06 -22.01 4.24
CA ASN A 114 0.41 -22.96 3.34
C ASN A 114 0.41 -22.48 1.88
N ALA A 115 0.16 -23.41 0.96
CA ALA A 115 0.11 -23.16 -0.48
C ALA A 115 -0.89 -22.07 -0.87
N GLN A 116 -2.07 -22.01 -0.20
CA GLN A 116 -3.10 -21.01 -0.48
C GLN A 116 -2.64 -19.58 -0.20
N THR A 117 -1.94 -19.38 0.91
CA THR A 117 -1.38 -18.06 1.27
C THR A 117 -0.32 -17.61 0.28
N VAL A 118 0.58 -18.51 -0.11
CA VAL A 118 1.62 -18.23 -1.10
C VAL A 118 1.00 -17.95 -2.46
N PHE A 119 0.03 -18.76 -2.89
CA PHE A 119 -0.68 -18.59 -4.14
C PHE A 119 -1.45 -17.26 -4.19
N ALA A 120 -2.17 -16.90 -3.12
CA ALA A 120 -2.90 -15.65 -3.03
C ALA A 120 -1.96 -14.43 -3.13
N ALA A 121 -0.79 -14.49 -2.47
CA ALA A 121 0.22 -13.43 -2.52
C ALA A 121 0.80 -13.27 -3.93
N LEU A 122 1.18 -14.38 -4.57
CA LEU A 122 1.67 -14.39 -5.95
C LEU A 122 0.62 -13.87 -6.93
N SER A 123 -0.62 -14.36 -6.83
CA SER A 123 -1.72 -13.94 -7.71
C SER A 123 -1.96 -12.44 -7.64
N ARG A 124 -1.97 -11.88 -6.44
CA ARG A 124 -2.13 -10.44 -6.22
C ARG A 124 -1.00 -9.65 -6.85
N ALA A 125 0.24 -10.03 -6.54
CA ALA A 125 1.41 -9.30 -6.99
C ALA A 125 1.58 -9.36 -8.53
N ILE A 126 1.34 -10.52 -9.15
CA ILE A 126 1.44 -10.69 -10.61
C ILE A 126 0.31 -9.92 -11.32
N LYS A 127 -0.93 -9.98 -10.80
CA LYS A 127 -2.04 -9.17 -11.33
C LYS A 127 -1.73 -7.68 -11.20
N PHE A 128 -1.21 -7.25 -10.07
CA PHE A 128 -0.83 -5.86 -9.82
C PHE A 128 0.30 -5.41 -10.76
N GLN A 129 1.34 -6.25 -10.97
CA GLN A 129 2.43 -5.94 -11.91
C GLN A 129 1.93 -5.84 -13.36
N ALA A 130 0.99 -6.71 -13.77
CA ALA A 130 0.39 -6.65 -15.10
C ALA A 130 -0.45 -5.38 -15.30
N TRP A 131 -0.95 -4.82 -14.21
CA TRP A 131 -1.75 -3.60 -14.20
C TRP A 131 -0.89 -2.32 -14.14
N LEU A 132 0.31 -2.35 -13.53
CA LEU A 132 1.22 -1.21 -13.52
C LEU A 132 1.67 -0.87 -14.96
N PRO A 133 1.38 0.35 -15.46
CA PRO A 133 1.50 0.66 -16.90
C PRO A 133 2.94 0.70 -17.43
N SER A 134 3.96 0.76 -16.59
CA SER A 134 5.31 0.97 -17.11
C SER A 134 6.44 0.34 -16.29
N GLY A 135 7.45 -0.20 -16.98
CA GLY A 135 8.75 -0.51 -16.40
C GLY A 135 9.43 0.72 -15.74
N ALA A 136 8.94 1.94 -16.01
CA ALA A 136 9.42 3.17 -15.39
C ALA A 136 9.24 3.16 -13.86
N VAL A 137 8.08 2.72 -13.35
CA VAL A 137 7.85 2.61 -11.91
C VAL A 137 8.80 1.60 -11.26
N GLN A 138 9.07 0.48 -11.92
CA GLN A 138 10.00 -0.54 -11.40
C GLN A 138 11.45 -0.04 -11.42
N ILE A 139 11.86 0.64 -12.47
CA ILE A 139 13.17 1.28 -12.56
C ILE A 139 13.30 2.34 -11.47
N LEU A 140 12.26 3.14 -11.29
CA LEU A 140 12.20 4.16 -10.24
C LEU A 140 12.36 3.52 -8.86
N LEU A 141 11.55 2.51 -8.54
CA LEU A 141 11.61 1.78 -7.27
C LEU A 141 12.99 1.15 -7.00
N SER A 142 13.64 0.59 -8.02
CA SER A 142 14.97 0.02 -7.88
C SER A 142 16.06 1.07 -7.62
N GLY A 143 15.83 2.32 -8.02
CA GLY A 143 16.71 3.46 -7.78
C GLY A 143 16.42 4.22 -6.47
N LEU A 144 15.31 3.95 -5.79
CA LEU A 144 14.97 4.62 -4.53
C LEU A 144 15.73 3.99 -3.35
N HIS A 145 16.53 4.80 -2.69
CA HIS A 145 17.35 4.35 -1.55
C HIS A 145 16.69 4.60 -0.18
N LYS A 146 15.66 5.46 -0.15
CA LYS A 146 14.96 5.88 1.08
C LYS A 146 13.50 5.46 1.03
N LEU A 147 13.23 4.16 0.92
CA LEU A 147 11.87 3.65 1.09
C LEU A 147 11.67 3.26 2.56
N PRO A 148 10.59 3.70 3.21
CA PRO A 148 10.28 3.20 4.53
C PRO A 148 9.93 1.71 4.42
N SER A 149 10.53 0.89 5.28
CA SER A 149 10.01 -0.44 5.54
C SER A 149 8.72 -0.32 6.34
N ALA A 150 7.79 -1.26 6.18
CA ALA A 150 6.66 -1.31 7.10
C ALA A 150 7.17 -1.47 8.54
N PRO A 151 6.55 -0.77 9.53
CA PRO A 151 7.08 -0.73 10.88
C PRO A 151 7.11 -2.12 11.50
N LYS A 152 8.17 -2.42 12.23
CA LYS A 152 8.27 -3.65 13.02
C LYS A 152 7.06 -3.82 13.93
N LEU A 153 6.64 -2.73 14.58
CA LEU A 153 5.46 -2.70 15.44
C LEU A 153 4.19 -3.08 14.69
N TYR A 154 4.01 -2.64 13.45
CA TYR A 154 2.88 -3.05 12.62
C TYR A 154 2.81 -4.56 12.44
N PHE A 155 3.93 -5.20 12.07
CA PHE A 155 3.96 -6.65 11.91
C PHE A 155 3.77 -7.39 13.23
N GLN A 156 4.26 -6.85 14.34
CA GLN A 156 4.02 -7.42 15.66
C GLN A 156 2.53 -7.37 16.02
N VAL A 157 1.88 -6.22 15.77
CA VAL A 157 0.43 -6.08 15.99
C VAL A 157 -0.36 -7.01 15.07
N VAL A 158 -0.01 -7.12 13.78
CA VAL A 158 -0.67 -8.04 12.86
C VAL A 158 -0.50 -9.50 13.29
N ALA A 159 0.70 -9.89 13.76
CA ALA A 159 0.97 -11.23 14.25
C ALA A 159 0.21 -11.53 15.57
N ASP A 160 0.15 -10.56 16.48
CA ASP A 160 -0.63 -10.68 17.72
C ASP A 160 -2.11 -10.90 17.43
N LEU A 161 -2.67 -10.15 16.47
CA LEU A 161 -4.07 -10.26 16.04
C LEU A 161 -4.42 -11.61 15.37
N GLN A 162 -3.44 -12.36 14.91
CA GLN A 162 -3.62 -13.73 14.40
C GLN A 162 -3.55 -14.80 15.51
N SER A 163 -3.15 -14.38 16.72
CA SER A 163 -3.13 -15.28 17.89
C SER A 163 -4.53 -15.50 18.42
N PRO A 164 -4.86 -16.71 18.93
CA PRO A 164 -6.09 -16.97 19.67
C PRO A 164 -6.25 -16.12 20.94
N GLU A 165 -5.15 -15.57 21.46
CA GLU A 165 -5.09 -14.72 22.66
C GLU A 165 -5.12 -13.22 22.35
N ALA A 166 -5.37 -12.84 21.09
CA ALA A 166 -5.41 -11.45 20.67
C ALA A 166 -6.43 -10.63 21.50
N SER A 167 -5.97 -9.56 22.09
CA SER A 167 -6.80 -8.64 22.88
C SER A 167 -6.39 -7.19 22.65
N VAL A 168 -7.30 -6.28 23.03
CA VAL A 168 -7.02 -4.84 23.03
C VAL A 168 -5.82 -4.53 23.94
N GLU A 169 -5.72 -5.25 25.08
CA GLU A 169 -4.67 -5.12 26.07
C GLU A 169 -3.33 -5.56 25.50
N SER A 170 -3.26 -6.69 24.78
CA SER A 170 -2.00 -7.19 24.19
C SER A 170 -1.49 -6.25 23.11
N VAL A 171 -2.35 -5.75 22.24
CA VAL A 171 -1.99 -4.76 21.21
C VAL A 171 -1.58 -3.44 21.84
N GLY A 172 -2.30 -2.96 22.86
CA GLY A 172 -1.97 -1.76 23.60
C GLY A 172 -0.60 -1.86 24.30
N ALA A 173 -0.26 -3.03 24.87
CA ALA A 173 1.03 -3.29 25.49
C ALA A 173 2.18 -3.32 24.48
N LEU A 174 1.94 -3.84 23.26
CA LEU A 174 2.92 -3.77 22.18
C LEU A 174 3.20 -2.32 21.76
N ILE A 175 2.16 -1.51 21.57
CA ILE A 175 2.28 -0.10 21.19
C ILE A 175 2.99 0.70 22.29
N ALA A 176 2.72 0.42 23.57
CA ALA A 176 3.33 1.08 24.71
C ALA A 176 4.87 0.91 24.79
N GLN A 177 5.44 -0.06 24.09
CA GLN A 177 6.88 -0.26 23.99
C GLN A 177 7.57 0.80 23.09
N ASP A 178 6.79 1.50 22.25
CA ASP A 178 7.29 2.58 21.40
C ASP A 178 6.65 3.90 21.81
N MET A 179 7.45 4.75 22.48
CA MET A 179 6.97 6.05 23.00
C MET A 179 6.48 6.98 21.88
N ALA A 180 7.14 6.97 20.72
CA ALA A 180 6.76 7.84 19.61
C ALA A 180 5.43 7.41 19.01
N MET A 181 5.23 6.10 18.78
CA MET A 181 3.96 5.54 18.30
C MET A 181 2.85 5.73 19.33
N THR A 182 3.13 5.52 20.64
CA THR A 182 2.18 5.80 21.72
C THR A 182 1.69 7.24 21.67
N ALA A 183 2.62 8.21 21.60
CA ALA A 183 2.27 9.62 21.55
C ALA A 183 1.41 9.95 20.32
N LYS A 184 1.77 9.44 19.14
CA LYS A 184 1.01 9.64 17.89
C LYS A 184 -0.37 9.02 17.95
N LEU A 185 -0.48 7.78 18.44
CA LEU A 185 -1.77 7.09 18.60
C LEU A 185 -2.70 7.87 19.56
N LEU A 186 -2.18 8.29 20.72
CA LEU A 186 -2.96 9.06 21.69
C LEU A 186 -3.33 10.44 21.16
N GLN A 187 -2.41 11.13 20.48
CA GLN A 187 -2.68 12.41 19.83
C GLN A 187 -3.82 12.28 18.83
N LEU A 188 -3.83 11.22 18.03
CA LEU A 188 -4.88 10.96 17.03
C LEU A 188 -6.19 10.58 17.70
N ALA A 189 -6.19 9.64 18.65
CA ALA A 189 -7.39 9.25 19.36
C ALA A 189 -8.08 10.45 20.02
N ASN A 190 -7.30 11.38 20.59
CA ASN A 190 -7.81 12.59 21.25
C ASN A 190 -8.09 13.74 20.29
N SER A 191 -7.85 13.58 19.01
CA SER A 191 -8.14 14.62 18.02
C SER A 191 -9.64 14.77 17.78
N ALA A 192 -10.07 15.96 17.36
CA ALA A 192 -11.46 16.22 16.95
C ALA A 192 -11.93 15.29 15.83
N LEU A 193 -11.00 14.71 15.06
CA LEU A 193 -11.29 13.76 13.99
C LEU A 193 -12.08 12.54 14.47
N PHE A 194 -11.73 12.00 15.66
CA PHE A 194 -12.40 10.82 16.22
C PHE A 194 -13.52 11.17 17.20
N GLY A 195 -13.62 12.44 17.62
CA GLY A 195 -14.75 12.98 18.39
C GLY A 195 -14.99 12.30 19.74
N LEU A 196 -13.93 11.82 20.40
CA LEU A 196 -14.07 11.20 21.72
C LEU A 196 -14.53 12.24 22.74
N GLN A 197 -15.51 11.85 23.57
CA GLN A 197 -16.06 12.74 24.61
C GLN A 197 -15.13 12.93 25.81
N ARG A 198 -14.09 12.10 25.95
CA ARG A 198 -13.09 12.17 27.01
C ARG A 198 -11.70 11.96 26.46
N GLN A 199 -10.71 12.49 27.14
CA GLN A 199 -9.31 12.24 26.79
C GLN A 199 -8.90 10.81 27.13
N VAL A 200 -8.22 10.19 26.21
CA VAL A 200 -7.61 8.86 26.32
C VAL A 200 -6.13 9.02 26.62
N SER A 201 -5.66 8.34 27.67
CA SER A 201 -4.27 8.45 28.12
C SER A 201 -3.47 7.15 28.01
N HIS A 202 -4.13 6.04 27.69
CA HIS A 202 -3.48 4.73 27.59
C HIS A 202 -3.64 4.12 26.20
N PRO A 203 -2.59 3.50 25.60
CA PRO A 203 -2.67 2.91 24.25
C PRO A 203 -3.76 1.87 24.08
N ALA A 204 -3.97 0.97 25.06
CA ALA A 204 -5.03 -0.03 24.98
C ALA A 204 -6.41 0.62 24.90
N GLU A 205 -6.64 1.70 25.65
CA GLU A 205 -7.90 2.46 25.56
C GLU A 205 -8.05 3.13 24.18
N ALA A 206 -6.97 3.68 23.62
CA ALA A 206 -7.00 4.21 22.26
C ALA A 206 -7.34 3.13 21.22
N VAL A 207 -6.76 1.92 21.36
CA VAL A 207 -7.08 0.77 20.51
C VAL A 207 -8.56 0.37 20.64
N LEU A 208 -9.08 0.38 21.85
CA LEU A 208 -10.50 0.07 22.10
C LEU A 208 -11.45 1.03 21.37
N TYR A 209 -11.17 2.34 21.43
CA TYR A 209 -12.00 3.36 20.78
C TYR A 209 -11.82 3.44 19.28
N LEU A 210 -10.59 3.33 18.78
CA LEU A 210 -10.30 3.39 17.36
C LEU A 210 -10.65 2.10 16.63
N GLY A 211 -10.63 0.99 17.35
CA GLY A 211 -10.71 -0.35 16.76
C GLY A 211 -9.37 -0.82 16.16
N MET A 212 -9.23 -2.13 16.03
CA MET A 212 -7.99 -2.78 15.60
C MET A 212 -7.52 -2.35 14.19
N GLU A 213 -8.45 -2.31 13.22
CA GLU A 213 -8.13 -1.99 11.83
C GLU A 213 -7.69 -0.52 11.67
N THR A 214 -8.40 0.40 12.33
CA THR A 214 -8.01 1.82 12.38
C THR A 214 -6.64 1.98 13.03
N THR A 215 -6.37 1.28 14.13
CA THR A 215 -5.09 1.31 14.82
C THR A 215 -3.95 0.85 13.92
N LYS A 216 -4.10 -0.25 13.17
CA LYS A 216 -3.10 -0.71 12.20
C LYS A 216 -2.79 0.35 11.14
N SER A 217 -3.82 0.95 10.59
CA SER A 217 -3.68 2.00 9.56
C SER A 217 -2.97 3.24 10.10
N VAL A 218 -3.31 3.65 11.33
CA VAL A 218 -2.66 4.76 12.06
C VAL A 218 -1.19 4.48 12.30
N LEU A 219 -0.83 3.27 12.72
CA LEU A 219 0.56 2.87 12.94
C LEU A 219 1.40 2.94 11.65
N LEU A 220 0.84 2.47 10.53
CA LEU A 220 1.49 2.57 9.23
C LEU A 220 1.71 4.01 8.81
N LEU A 221 0.67 4.84 8.91
CA LEU A 221 0.75 6.26 8.55
C LEU A 221 1.77 6.99 9.43
N ALA A 222 1.65 6.86 10.75
CA ALA A 222 2.51 7.57 11.71
C ALA A 222 4.00 7.22 11.52
N HIS A 223 4.30 5.94 11.27
CA HIS A 223 5.66 5.53 10.99
C HIS A 223 6.19 6.13 9.68
N SER A 224 5.39 6.10 8.63
CA SER A 224 5.78 6.64 7.33
C SER A 224 6.11 8.13 7.43
N PHE A 225 5.29 8.89 8.12
CA PHE A 225 5.53 10.31 8.31
C PHE A 225 6.74 10.58 9.23
N SER A 226 6.94 9.81 10.28
CA SER A 226 8.11 9.95 11.17
C SER A 226 9.43 9.67 10.46
N TYR A 227 9.43 8.78 9.49
CA TYR A 227 10.61 8.47 8.69
C TYR A 227 11.03 9.66 7.79
N PHE A 228 10.08 10.47 7.38
CA PHE A 228 10.26 11.54 6.40
C PHE A 228 10.19 12.96 6.97
N ASP A 229 10.19 13.13 8.29
CA ASP A 229 9.93 14.42 8.94
C ASP A 229 10.99 15.51 8.64
N ARG A 230 12.17 15.13 8.16
CA ARG A 230 13.27 16.03 7.78
C ARG A 230 13.26 16.48 6.32
N ILE A 231 12.30 16.04 5.53
CA ILE A 231 12.21 16.42 4.12
C ILE A 231 11.78 17.89 4.03
N ARG A 232 12.44 18.61 3.14
CA ARG A 232 12.05 19.97 2.76
C ARG A 232 12.01 20.05 1.23
N VAL A 233 10.83 20.28 0.70
CA VAL A 233 10.58 20.58 -0.71
C VAL A 233 9.77 21.86 -0.74
N GLU A 234 10.14 22.79 -1.60
CA GLU A 234 9.43 24.05 -1.77
C GLU A 234 7.96 23.79 -2.15
N ASP A 235 7.04 24.54 -1.56
CA ASP A 235 5.60 24.41 -1.79
C ASP A 235 4.98 23.03 -1.42
N PHE A 236 5.67 22.22 -0.62
CA PHE A 236 5.17 20.93 -0.12
C PHE A 236 5.24 20.85 1.41
N SER A 237 4.08 20.73 2.05
CA SER A 237 3.94 20.64 3.49
C SER A 237 3.62 19.21 3.94
N ILE A 238 4.48 18.63 4.77
CA ILE A 238 4.26 17.31 5.37
C ILE A 238 3.06 17.33 6.32
N ASP A 239 2.91 18.41 7.10
CA ASP A 239 1.78 18.55 8.03
C ASP A 239 0.44 18.69 7.29
N ALA A 240 0.41 19.43 6.19
CA ALA A 240 -0.78 19.50 5.34
C ALA A 240 -1.12 18.13 4.74
N LEU A 241 -0.13 17.39 4.24
CA LEU A 241 -0.31 16.04 3.73
C LEU A 241 -0.84 15.07 4.80
N TRP A 242 -0.32 15.18 6.04
CA TRP A 242 -0.79 14.40 7.18
C TRP A 242 -2.28 14.62 7.45
N ASN A 243 -2.68 15.88 7.58
CA ASN A 243 -4.07 16.26 7.86
C ASN A 243 -5.00 15.83 6.72
N HIS A 244 -4.58 16.06 5.48
CA HIS A 244 -5.30 15.62 4.27
C HIS A 244 -5.51 14.10 4.26
N SER A 245 -4.48 13.32 4.54
CA SER A 245 -4.53 11.86 4.60
C SER A 245 -5.51 11.35 5.65
N LEU A 246 -5.45 11.90 6.86
CA LEU A 246 -6.36 11.53 7.94
C LEU A 246 -7.82 11.85 7.58
N GLN A 247 -8.07 13.03 7.05
CA GLN A 247 -9.41 13.47 6.71
C GLN A 247 -9.99 12.65 5.54
N THR A 248 -9.19 12.41 4.50
CA THR A 248 -9.58 11.55 3.37
C THR A 248 -9.93 10.14 3.85
N GLY A 249 -9.13 9.56 4.76
CA GLY A 249 -9.43 8.26 5.36
C GLY A 249 -10.80 8.24 6.05
N LYS A 250 -11.08 9.24 6.89
CA LYS A 250 -12.38 9.35 7.58
C LYS A 250 -13.54 9.51 6.61
N PHE A 251 -13.43 10.39 5.63
CA PHE A 251 -14.45 10.59 4.63
C PHE A 251 -14.71 9.31 3.83
N ALA A 252 -13.66 8.61 3.40
CA ALA A 252 -13.78 7.35 2.68
C ALA A 252 -14.52 6.27 3.51
N GLN A 253 -14.24 6.19 4.81
CA GLN A 253 -14.95 5.29 5.70
C GLN A 253 -16.43 5.65 5.82
N GLN A 254 -16.75 6.93 6.02
CA GLN A 254 -18.12 7.41 6.14
C GLN A 254 -18.90 7.15 4.86
N ILE A 255 -18.33 7.46 3.70
CA ILE A 255 -18.93 7.21 2.38
C ILE A 255 -19.20 5.72 2.17
N ALA A 256 -18.23 4.85 2.49
CA ALA A 256 -18.41 3.40 2.34
C ALA A 256 -19.47 2.84 3.29
N SER A 257 -19.54 3.35 4.53
CA SER A 257 -20.55 2.96 5.52
C SER A 257 -21.95 3.39 5.08
N ASP A 258 -22.08 4.63 4.62
CA ASP A 258 -23.35 5.19 4.14
C ASP A 258 -23.84 4.51 2.85
N ALA A 259 -22.91 4.10 1.98
CA ALA A 259 -23.21 3.29 0.80
C ALA A 259 -23.67 1.86 1.12
N GLY A 260 -23.64 1.44 2.39
CA GLY A 260 -23.99 0.07 2.79
C GLY A 260 -23.00 -1.00 2.33
N ALA A 261 -21.74 -0.62 2.10
CA ALA A 261 -20.72 -1.52 1.53
C ALA A 261 -20.21 -2.60 2.51
N GLY A 262 -20.60 -2.54 3.78
CA GLY A 262 -20.19 -3.46 4.83
C GLY A 262 -18.88 -3.03 5.53
N THR A 263 -18.64 -3.62 6.70
CA THR A 263 -17.57 -3.21 7.62
C THR A 263 -16.18 -3.40 7.04
N GLU A 264 -15.96 -4.46 6.26
CA GLU A 264 -14.66 -4.76 5.63
C GLU A 264 -14.30 -3.69 4.59
N ILE A 265 -15.22 -3.37 3.67
CA ILE A 265 -14.98 -2.33 2.65
C ILE A 265 -14.81 -0.96 3.31
N ALA A 266 -15.58 -0.63 4.35
CA ALA A 266 -15.44 0.62 5.08
C ALA A 266 -14.06 0.73 5.77
N SER A 267 -13.57 -0.36 6.38
CA SER A 267 -12.23 -0.40 6.99
C SER A 267 -11.11 -0.28 5.93
N GLN A 268 -11.23 -1.02 4.82
CA GLN A 268 -10.28 -0.92 3.71
C GLN A 268 -10.28 0.47 3.08
N SER A 269 -11.45 1.13 2.98
CA SER A 269 -11.60 2.50 2.49
C SER A 269 -10.90 3.50 3.40
N PHE A 270 -11.04 3.34 4.72
CA PHE A 270 -10.30 4.14 5.70
C PHE A 270 -8.79 4.01 5.51
N THR A 271 -8.28 2.78 5.48
CA THR A 271 -6.85 2.49 5.30
C THR A 271 -6.33 3.07 3.99
N ALA A 272 -7.05 2.85 2.89
CA ALA A 272 -6.66 3.34 1.58
C ALA A 272 -6.69 4.87 1.52
N GLY A 273 -7.71 5.51 2.10
CA GLY A 273 -7.81 6.96 2.18
C GLY A 273 -6.71 7.60 3.02
N MET A 274 -6.30 6.95 4.13
CA MET A 274 -5.15 7.41 4.91
C MET A 274 -3.82 7.30 4.17
N LEU A 275 -3.67 6.31 3.30
CA LEU A 275 -2.39 5.98 2.66
C LEU A 275 -2.32 6.38 1.17
N HIS A 276 -3.40 6.97 0.61
CA HIS A 276 -3.50 7.23 -0.84
C HIS A 276 -2.35 8.07 -1.39
N ASP A 277 -1.86 8.99 -0.59
CA ASP A 277 -0.82 9.96 -0.93
C ASP A 277 0.59 9.60 -0.40
N ILE A 278 0.77 8.40 0.15
CA ILE A 278 2.07 7.98 0.73
C ILE A 278 3.23 8.05 -0.26
N GLY A 279 2.94 7.89 -1.54
CA GLY A 279 3.93 8.01 -2.61
C GLY A 279 4.54 9.40 -2.72
N LYS A 280 3.82 10.48 -2.35
CA LYS A 280 4.37 11.85 -2.31
C LYS A 280 5.55 11.95 -1.33
N LEU A 281 5.47 11.28 -0.18
CA LEU A 281 6.59 11.21 0.77
C LEU A 281 7.80 10.49 0.16
N ALA A 282 7.56 9.38 -0.54
CA ALA A 282 8.62 8.62 -1.20
C ALA A 282 9.28 9.44 -2.31
N LEU A 283 8.51 10.16 -3.14
CA LEU A 283 9.03 11.06 -4.16
C LEU A 283 9.82 12.22 -3.57
N ALA A 284 9.26 12.90 -2.58
CA ALA A 284 9.91 14.03 -1.90
C ALA A 284 11.24 13.63 -1.23
N ALA A 285 11.34 12.42 -0.68
CA ALA A 285 12.53 11.91 -0.01
C ALA A 285 13.67 11.51 -0.94
N ASN A 286 13.32 10.96 -2.09
CA ASN A 286 14.30 10.35 -3.00
C ASN A 286 14.59 11.21 -4.22
N LEU A 287 13.65 12.02 -4.66
CA LEU A 287 13.72 12.86 -5.84
C LEU A 287 13.25 14.31 -5.54
N PRO A 288 13.79 14.98 -4.49
CA PRO A 288 13.27 16.26 -4.04
C PRO A 288 13.22 17.34 -5.13
N GLU A 289 14.25 17.41 -5.96
CA GLU A 289 14.34 18.39 -7.06
C GLU A 289 13.28 18.12 -8.14
N LYS A 290 13.16 16.88 -8.61
CA LYS A 290 12.16 16.51 -9.62
C LYS A 290 10.73 16.63 -9.08
N PHE A 291 10.52 16.24 -7.83
CA PHE A 291 9.22 16.37 -7.20
C PHE A 291 8.84 17.85 -7.03
N GLY A 292 9.77 18.72 -6.60
CA GLY A 292 9.57 20.17 -6.57
C GLY A 292 9.25 20.77 -7.94
N GLN A 293 9.95 20.29 -9.01
CA GLN A 293 9.62 20.69 -10.39
C GLN A 293 8.20 20.27 -10.79
N ALA A 294 7.77 19.04 -10.42
CA ALA A 294 6.41 18.56 -10.70
C ALA A 294 5.37 19.38 -9.96
N VAL A 295 5.59 19.75 -8.69
CA VAL A 295 4.71 20.62 -7.89
C VAL A 295 4.59 22.01 -8.53
N SER A 296 5.71 22.63 -8.88
CA SER A 296 5.73 23.94 -9.52
C SER A 296 5.03 23.92 -10.89
N LEU A 297 5.24 22.86 -11.66
CA LEU A 297 4.62 22.66 -12.97
C LEU A 297 3.11 22.47 -12.87
N ALA A 298 2.64 21.69 -11.87
CA ALA A 298 1.22 21.48 -11.59
C ALA A 298 0.52 22.82 -11.32
N ARG A 299 1.15 23.65 -10.49
CA ARG A 299 0.65 25.01 -10.19
C ARG A 299 0.60 25.88 -11.43
N ALA A 300 1.69 25.93 -12.21
CA ALA A 300 1.77 26.76 -13.42
C ALA A 300 0.75 26.35 -14.49
N LYS A 301 0.54 25.04 -14.67
CA LYS A 301 -0.41 24.50 -15.66
C LYS A 301 -1.85 24.41 -15.16
N LYS A 302 -2.11 24.61 -13.87
CA LYS A 302 -3.39 24.29 -13.20
C LYS A 302 -3.82 22.84 -13.46
N ALA A 303 -2.85 21.92 -13.45
CA ALA A 303 -3.02 20.50 -13.73
C ALA A 303 -3.00 19.68 -12.43
N GLN A 304 -3.46 18.43 -12.50
CA GLN A 304 -3.30 17.52 -11.37
C GLN A 304 -1.82 17.17 -11.15
N LEU A 305 -1.39 17.09 -9.89
CA LEU A 305 -0.01 16.78 -9.56
C LEU A 305 0.42 15.41 -10.13
N SER A 306 -0.47 14.42 -10.14
CA SER A 306 -0.22 13.09 -10.72
C SER A 306 0.16 13.14 -12.20
N GLU A 307 -0.38 14.07 -12.96
CA GLU A 307 -0.05 14.26 -14.38
C GLU A 307 1.35 14.84 -14.55
N THR A 308 1.69 15.85 -13.77
CA THR A 308 3.01 16.50 -13.84
C THR A 308 4.12 15.64 -13.25
N GLU A 309 3.82 14.82 -12.24
CA GLU A 309 4.72 13.78 -11.75
C GLU A 309 5.04 12.77 -12.87
N THR A 310 4.04 12.32 -13.60
CA THR A 310 4.23 11.41 -14.73
C THR A 310 5.07 12.07 -15.84
N GLU A 311 4.84 13.37 -16.11
CA GLU A 311 5.63 14.13 -17.10
C GLU A 311 7.11 14.31 -16.69
N VAL A 312 7.37 14.66 -15.42
CA VAL A 312 8.72 15.02 -14.93
C VAL A 312 9.50 13.80 -14.44
N ILE A 313 8.83 12.85 -13.81
CA ILE A 313 9.45 11.73 -13.09
C ILE A 313 9.27 10.41 -13.86
N GLY A 314 8.17 10.29 -14.63
CA GLY A 314 7.80 9.08 -15.36
C GLY A 314 6.85 8.16 -14.59
N ALA A 315 6.43 8.54 -13.38
CA ALA A 315 5.46 7.82 -12.55
C ALA A 315 4.75 8.78 -11.60
N SER A 316 3.51 8.47 -11.23
CA SER A 316 2.71 9.22 -10.26
C SER A 316 2.96 8.72 -8.83
N HIS A 317 2.63 9.59 -7.83
CA HIS A 317 2.64 9.20 -6.42
C HIS A 317 1.66 8.05 -6.13
N GLY A 318 0.52 7.97 -6.84
CA GLY A 318 -0.44 6.88 -6.69
C GLY A 318 0.17 5.53 -7.07
N GLU A 319 0.85 5.45 -8.21
CA GLU A 319 1.55 4.24 -8.67
C GLU A 319 2.68 3.84 -7.70
N LEU A 320 3.50 4.81 -7.29
CA LEU A 320 4.61 4.56 -6.38
C LEU A 320 4.12 4.14 -4.98
N GLY A 321 3.11 4.82 -4.45
CA GLY A 321 2.49 4.50 -3.17
C GLY A 321 1.88 3.10 -3.18
N ALA A 322 1.16 2.75 -4.24
CA ALA A 322 0.58 1.42 -4.41
C ALA A 322 1.65 0.32 -4.43
N CYS A 323 2.77 0.52 -5.14
CA CYS A 323 3.89 -0.41 -5.12
C CYS A 323 4.49 -0.59 -3.72
N LEU A 324 4.65 0.50 -2.97
CA LEU A 324 5.13 0.47 -1.60
C LEU A 324 4.19 -0.34 -0.71
N LEU A 325 2.88 -0.08 -0.77
CA LEU A 325 1.88 -0.78 0.04
C LEU A 325 1.73 -2.26 -0.34
N ALA A 326 1.84 -2.59 -1.62
CA ALA A 326 1.89 -3.97 -2.09
C ALA A 326 3.10 -4.72 -1.50
N THR A 327 4.27 -4.06 -1.45
CA THR A 327 5.49 -4.59 -0.83
C THR A 327 5.29 -4.84 0.67
N TRP A 328 4.50 -4.02 1.35
CA TRP A 328 4.13 -4.21 2.75
C TRP A 328 3.03 -5.26 2.96
N GLY A 329 2.50 -5.85 1.90
CA GLY A 329 1.50 -6.91 1.97
C GLY A 329 0.08 -6.42 2.29
N LEU A 330 -0.24 -5.16 2.02
CA LEU A 330 -1.60 -4.66 2.20
C LEU A 330 -2.58 -5.35 1.24
N PRO A 331 -3.89 -5.41 1.60
CA PRO A 331 -4.91 -6.02 0.76
C PRO A 331 -4.99 -5.37 -0.63
N ALA A 332 -5.23 -6.17 -1.66
CA ALA A 332 -5.32 -5.70 -3.05
C ALA A 332 -6.32 -4.54 -3.23
N PRO A 333 -7.54 -4.54 -2.63
CA PRO A 333 -8.45 -3.40 -2.76
C PRO A 333 -7.90 -2.07 -2.23
N VAL A 334 -7.06 -2.12 -1.18
CA VAL A 334 -6.38 -0.94 -0.64
C VAL A 334 -5.32 -0.45 -1.62
N VAL A 335 -4.51 -1.37 -2.15
CA VAL A 335 -3.45 -1.05 -3.12
C VAL A 335 -4.03 -0.48 -4.41
N GLU A 336 -5.11 -1.09 -4.93
CA GLU A 336 -5.82 -0.62 -6.12
C GLU A 336 -6.42 0.78 -5.91
N ALA A 337 -7.00 1.03 -4.74
CA ALA A 337 -7.55 2.33 -4.41
C ALA A 337 -6.45 3.41 -4.38
N VAL A 338 -5.31 3.13 -3.77
CA VAL A 338 -4.16 4.04 -3.75
C VAL A 338 -3.63 4.31 -5.15
N ALA A 339 -3.51 3.27 -5.95
CA ALA A 339 -2.97 3.38 -7.30
C ALA A 339 -3.83 4.25 -8.22
N LEU A 340 -5.15 4.10 -8.13
CA LEU A 340 -6.13 4.61 -9.09
C LEU A 340 -6.97 5.79 -8.60
N HIS A 341 -6.71 6.31 -7.40
CA HIS A 341 -7.58 7.34 -6.84
C HIS A 341 -7.73 8.59 -7.70
N HIS A 342 -6.79 8.88 -8.60
CA HIS A 342 -6.92 9.93 -9.62
C HIS A 342 -7.57 9.45 -10.93
N TYR A 343 -7.50 8.17 -11.25
CA TYR A 343 -7.96 7.58 -12.52
C TYR A 343 -8.89 6.39 -12.30
N PRO A 344 -10.02 6.54 -11.58
CA PRO A 344 -10.85 5.43 -11.14
C PRO A 344 -11.50 4.65 -12.28
N VAL A 345 -11.68 5.27 -13.45
CA VAL A 345 -12.23 4.62 -14.66
C VAL A 345 -11.35 3.47 -15.19
N GLN A 346 -10.09 3.39 -14.77
CA GLN A 346 -9.19 2.30 -15.15
C GLN A 346 -9.53 0.99 -14.45
N LEU A 347 -10.26 1.02 -13.35
CA LEU A 347 -10.79 -0.18 -12.71
C LEU A 347 -12.10 -0.62 -13.36
N LEU A 348 -12.13 -1.85 -13.87
CA LEU A 348 -13.32 -2.38 -14.55
C LEU A 348 -14.44 -2.85 -13.59
N SER A 349 -14.30 -2.63 -12.30
CA SER A 349 -15.34 -2.98 -11.31
C SER A 349 -16.56 -2.09 -11.47
N ARG A 350 -17.75 -2.71 -11.45
CA ARG A 350 -19.05 -2.01 -11.45
C ARG A 350 -19.73 -2.01 -10.09
N SER A 351 -19.07 -2.54 -9.07
CA SER A 351 -19.56 -2.54 -7.68
C SER A 351 -18.80 -1.51 -6.86
N PHE A 352 -19.47 -0.97 -5.84
CA PHE A 352 -18.84 -0.07 -4.87
C PHE A 352 -17.65 -0.77 -4.19
N CYS A 353 -16.52 -0.07 -4.11
CA CYS A 353 -15.27 -0.62 -3.57
C CYS A 353 -14.43 0.50 -2.92
N PRO A 354 -13.33 0.17 -2.23
CA PRO A 354 -12.46 1.17 -1.60
C PRO A 354 -11.99 2.29 -2.54
N LEU A 355 -11.73 1.99 -3.81
CA LEU A 355 -11.38 3.00 -4.81
C LEU A 355 -12.48 4.05 -4.98
N THR A 356 -13.74 3.62 -5.06
CA THR A 356 -14.88 4.54 -5.19
C THR A 356 -14.94 5.51 -4.01
N ALA A 357 -14.84 4.94 -2.79
CA ALA A 357 -14.88 5.72 -1.56
C ALA A 357 -13.72 6.73 -1.47
N VAL A 358 -12.49 6.28 -1.75
CA VAL A 358 -11.28 7.12 -1.69
C VAL A 358 -11.30 8.21 -2.75
N HIS A 359 -11.68 7.90 -3.98
CA HIS A 359 -11.77 8.88 -5.05
C HIS A 359 -12.72 10.02 -4.72
N VAL A 360 -13.93 9.67 -4.26
CA VAL A 360 -14.93 10.68 -3.86
C VAL A 360 -14.45 11.44 -2.61
N ALA A 361 -13.93 10.74 -1.60
CA ALA A 361 -13.44 11.35 -0.37
C ALA A 361 -12.31 12.35 -0.63
N ASN A 362 -11.35 11.99 -1.48
CA ASN A 362 -10.25 12.86 -1.86
C ASN A 362 -10.76 14.13 -2.58
N GLY A 363 -11.68 13.97 -3.52
CA GLY A 363 -12.29 15.10 -4.21
C GLY A 363 -13.04 16.05 -3.25
N LEU A 364 -13.84 15.51 -2.32
CA LEU A 364 -14.54 16.29 -1.32
C LEU A 364 -13.58 16.95 -0.31
N ASN A 365 -12.49 16.28 0.05
CA ASN A 365 -11.50 16.84 0.97
C ASN A 365 -10.82 18.07 0.34
N HIS A 366 -10.48 18.04 -0.94
CA HIS A 366 -9.95 19.20 -1.65
C HIS A 366 -10.93 20.39 -1.70
N GLU A 367 -12.24 20.16 -1.60
CA GLU A 367 -13.23 21.24 -1.48
C GLU A 367 -13.16 21.98 -0.12
N THR A 368 -12.52 21.37 0.91
CA THR A 368 -12.33 21.99 2.24
C THR A 368 -11.06 22.81 2.36
N GLU A 369 -10.08 22.55 1.49
CA GLU A 369 -8.81 23.27 1.51
C GLU A 369 -9.03 24.72 1.05
N PRO A 370 -8.35 25.70 1.71
CA PRO A 370 -8.40 27.07 1.24
C PRO A 370 -8.02 27.11 -0.24
N ALA A 371 -8.78 27.82 -1.02
CA ALA A 371 -8.45 28.08 -2.41
C ALA A 371 -7.22 29.00 -2.44
N ASP A 372 -6.04 28.43 -2.25
CA ASP A 372 -4.79 29.04 -2.69
C ASP A 372 -4.84 29.07 -4.22
N GLY A 373 -5.49 30.09 -4.75
CA GLY A 373 -5.58 30.59 -6.15
C GLY A 373 -5.54 29.63 -7.34
N ASP A 374 -5.17 28.35 -7.17
CA ASP A 374 -4.69 27.44 -8.21
C ASP A 374 -5.33 26.05 -8.29
N ARG A 375 -6.22 25.68 -7.36
CA ARG A 375 -6.91 24.38 -7.45
C ARG A 375 -8.29 24.55 -8.05
N ALA A 376 -8.42 24.21 -9.32
CA ALA A 376 -9.70 24.19 -10.02
C ALA A 376 -10.59 23.08 -9.47
N GLY A 377 -11.68 23.46 -8.77
CA GLY A 377 -12.89 22.65 -8.57
C GLY A 377 -12.75 21.23 -8.04
N SER A 378 -13.88 20.58 -7.81
CA SER A 378 -13.94 19.16 -7.42
C SER A 378 -13.12 18.26 -8.37
N THR A 379 -12.18 17.50 -7.80
CA THR A 379 -11.36 16.52 -8.54
C THR A 379 -12.11 15.21 -8.76
N VAL A 380 -13.40 15.13 -8.41
CA VAL A 380 -14.24 13.95 -8.60
C VAL A 380 -14.51 13.74 -10.09
N ASP A 381 -14.18 12.56 -10.58
CA ASP A 381 -14.52 12.15 -11.96
C ASP A 381 -16.02 11.83 -12.08
N TRP A 382 -16.78 12.77 -12.64
CA TRP A 382 -18.21 12.65 -12.84
C TRP A 382 -18.60 11.50 -13.77
N ARG A 383 -17.75 11.14 -14.72
CA ARG A 383 -18.02 10.01 -15.63
C ARG A 383 -17.98 8.69 -14.85
N TYR A 384 -16.99 8.54 -14.00
CA TYR A 384 -16.88 7.36 -13.14
C TYR A 384 -18.07 7.25 -12.20
N VAL A 385 -18.39 8.32 -11.47
CA VAL A 385 -19.51 8.34 -10.52
C VAL A 385 -20.84 8.05 -11.21
N SER A 386 -21.06 8.61 -12.41
CA SER A 386 -22.24 8.34 -13.22
C SER A 386 -22.32 6.88 -13.70
N GLN A 387 -21.20 6.29 -14.13
CA GLN A 387 -21.14 4.88 -14.52
C GLN A 387 -21.45 3.93 -13.36
N MET A 388 -21.14 4.36 -12.14
CA MET A 388 -21.46 3.62 -10.91
C MET A 388 -22.91 3.84 -10.41
N ASN A 389 -23.71 4.65 -11.10
CA ASN A 389 -25.05 5.10 -10.65
C ASN A 389 -25.06 5.80 -9.30
N LEU A 390 -24.00 6.55 -8.96
CA LEU A 390 -23.81 7.20 -7.67
C LEU A 390 -23.96 8.71 -7.72
N SER A 391 -24.29 9.31 -8.87
CA SER A 391 -24.39 10.77 -9.05
C SER A 391 -25.34 11.42 -8.06
N GLY A 392 -26.47 10.77 -7.72
CA GLY A 392 -27.43 11.29 -6.77
C GLY A 392 -26.97 11.25 -5.30
N ARG A 393 -25.90 10.52 -4.99
CA ARG A 393 -25.35 10.38 -3.63
C ARG A 393 -24.30 11.44 -3.28
N LEU A 394 -23.74 12.15 -4.27
CA LEU A 394 -22.63 13.07 -4.03
C LEU A 394 -23.00 14.24 -3.12
N ASP A 395 -24.18 14.80 -3.25
CA ASP A 395 -24.62 15.90 -2.38
C ASP A 395 -24.88 15.43 -0.95
N GLU A 396 -25.41 14.21 -0.78
CA GLU A 396 -25.57 13.56 0.53
C GLU A 396 -24.18 13.34 1.17
N TRP A 397 -23.20 12.80 0.43
CA TRP A 397 -21.85 12.58 0.94
C TRP A 397 -21.11 13.90 1.20
N ARG A 398 -21.36 14.94 0.39
CA ARG A 398 -20.83 16.27 0.66
C ARG A 398 -21.37 16.82 2.00
N ALA A 399 -22.66 16.71 2.25
CA ALA A 399 -23.25 17.10 3.53
C ALA A 399 -22.70 16.26 4.69
N LEU A 400 -22.64 14.94 4.53
CA LEU A 400 -22.11 14.00 5.55
C LEU A 400 -20.66 14.32 5.96
N CYS A 401 -19.81 14.64 4.99
CA CYS A 401 -18.38 14.84 5.22
C CYS A 401 -18.03 16.27 5.64
N LEU A 402 -18.65 17.29 5.03
CA LEU A 402 -18.23 18.69 5.18
C LEU A 402 -18.94 19.45 6.29
N GLU A 403 -20.20 19.12 6.62
CA GLU A 403 -20.93 19.82 7.68
C GLU A 403 -20.33 19.64 9.08
N PRO A 404 -19.95 18.42 9.51
CA PRO A 404 -19.29 18.23 10.80
C PRO A 404 -17.93 18.93 10.89
N ALA A 405 -17.18 18.96 9.80
CA ALA A 405 -15.88 19.62 9.75
C ALA A 405 -16.01 21.16 9.91
N ARG A 406 -17.05 21.76 9.30
CA ARG A 406 -17.35 23.19 9.44
C ARG A 406 -17.79 23.57 10.85
N ARG A 407 -18.55 22.70 11.55
CA ARG A 407 -18.96 22.92 12.96
C ARG A 407 -17.80 22.78 13.95
N ALA A 408 -16.77 22.01 13.63
CA ALA A 408 -15.58 21.86 14.47
C ALA A 408 -14.56 22.99 14.28
N ALA A 409 -14.64 23.73 13.18
CA ALA A 409 -13.76 24.84 12.85
C ALA A 409 -14.34 26.24 13.21
N ALA A 410 -15.63 26.31 13.55
CA ALA A 410 -16.34 27.49 14.04
C ALA A 410 -16.40 27.52 15.57
#